data_5b86f8cc579e2f4beeeeaeb157c603a3
#
_entry.id   5b86f8cc579e2f4beeeeaeb157c603a3
#
_cell.length_a   1.000
_cell.length_b   1.000
_cell.length_c   1.000
_cell.angle_alpha   90.00
_cell.angle_beta   90.00
_cell.angle_gamma   90.00
#
_symmetry.space_group_name_H-M   'P 1'
#
loop_
_entity.id
_entity.type
_entity.pdbx_description
1 polymer ?
#
loop_
_entity_poly.entity_id
_entity_poly.type
_entity_poly.pdbx_seq_one_letter_code
_entity_poly.pdbx_strand_id
1 'polypeptide(L)'
;MKIGIDARFYGIAGPGRYTKNIIQHLEKVDKSNNYSVFLCGDNFDSYKPRNKNFKKVLADYKWYSFQEQTGFLVSVLKQKLDLFYVPHFNIPIFYPKKIVTAIPDMTMHTYSTEKGTTLPLWYFNIKKIMYRAVFWWAVLRSYKVVVPSKTVMSEFLEHFKGFDKSKYTLAYEGVDPDFIKKVSSHEKVLKKYGIERKFILSVGSMYEHKNVDGLVSMYEVLKEKYGYEGQLVLVSKKDKFSERMLRRVKERGLEDDVLLLAFRVPESKSDIVVTDEEIIALRSQAEVYVMAAFKEGFSLTALEGMAVGLPATLSDIECHREVYADSVVYFDPNNHEEMAFKVNELLINPKLKDEYIKKGYKQVEKYDWMKTAQITLEVFKEAFEN
;
A
#
# COMPACT_ATOMS: atom_id res chain seq x y z
N MET A 1 -11.36 22.97 15.79
CA MET A 1 -12.04 22.61 14.53
C MET A 1 -12.84 21.33 14.68
N LYS A 2 -13.87 21.15 13.87
CA LYS A 2 -14.57 19.87 13.66
C LYS A 2 -14.12 19.28 12.32
N ILE A 3 -13.40 18.18 12.38
CA ILE A 3 -12.79 17.55 11.21
C ILE A 3 -13.48 16.20 10.95
N GLY A 4 -13.91 15.97 9.73
CA GLY A 4 -14.38 14.66 9.30
C GLY A 4 -13.23 13.88 8.65
N ILE A 5 -13.14 12.58 8.90
CA ILE A 5 -12.22 11.69 8.20
C ILE A 5 -13.01 10.58 7.52
N ASP A 6 -12.89 10.46 6.20
CA ASP A 6 -13.41 9.30 5.47
C ASP A 6 -12.54 8.07 5.75
N ALA A 7 -13.00 7.24 6.65
CA ALA A 7 -12.32 6.01 7.07
C ALA A 7 -13.06 4.75 6.60
N ARG A 8 -13.90 4.85 5.57
CA ARG A 8 -14.61 3.68 5.04
C ARG A 8 -13.66 2.60 4.49
N PHE A 9 -12.44 2.98 4.11
CA PHE A 9 -11.36 2.05 3.75
C PHE A 9 -10.54 1.52 4.93
N TYR A 10 -10.82 1.92 6.16
CA TYR A 10 -9.99 1.62 7.34
C TYR A 10 -9.59 0.14 7.42
N GLY A 11 -8.28 -0.13 7.37
CA GLY A 11 -7.69 -1.48 7.41
C GLY A 11 -7.79 -2.30 6.11
N ILE A 12 -8.39 -1.76 5.02
CA ILE A 12 -8.59 -2.48 3.78
C ILE A 12 -7.52 -2.09 2.75
N ALA A 13 -6.64 -3.01 2.37
CA ALA A 13 -5.57 -2.82 1.37
C ALA A 13 -4.63 -1.63 1.69
N GLY A 14 -3.87 -1.12 0.73
CA GLY A 14 -2.94 -0.01 0.90
C GLY A 14 -3.59 1.29 1.41
N PRO A 15 -4.63 1.83 0.75
CA PRO A 15 -5.31 3.04 1.21
C PRO A 15 -5.90 2.90 2.61
N GLY A 16 -6.41 1.72 2.96
CA GLY A 16 -6.93 1.45 4.30
C GLY A 16 -5.84 1.34 5.36
N ARG A 17 -4.66 0.84 5.00
CA ARG A 17 -3.49 0.84 5.89
C ARG A 17 -3.02 2.27 6.16
N TYR A 18 -2.93 3.11 5.13
CA TYR A 18 -2.67 4.53 5.29
C TYR A 18 -3.70 5.19 6.23
N THR A 19 -4.99 4.99 5.96
CA THR A 19 -6.09 5.55 6.76
C THR A 19 -6.02 5.14 8.23
N LYS A 20 -5.73 3.86 8.50
CA LYS A 20 -5.55 3.33 9.86
C LYS A 20 -4.40 4.03 10.57
N ASN A 21 -3.23 4.08 9.94
CA ASN A 21 -2.04 4.65 10.55
C ASN A 21 -2.17 6.15 10.78
N ILE A 22 -2.69 6.90 9.80
CA ILE A 22 -2.84 8.35 9.95
C ILE A 22 -3.82 8.71 11.08
N ILE A 23 -4.94 7.98 11.22
CA ILE A 23 -5.90 8.20 12.31
C ILE A 23 -5.26 7.90 13.66
N GLN A 24 -4.58 6.76 13.80
CA GLN A 24 -3.94 6.37 15.07
C GLN A 24 -2.86 7.37 15.52
N HIS A 25 -2.15 7.98 14.57
CA HIS A 25 -1.12 8.98 14.88
C HIS A 25 -1.70 10.39 15.07
N LEU A 26 -2.76 10.77 14.36
CA LEU A 26 -3.52 11.97 14.67
C LEU A 26 -4.10 11.93 16.09
N GLU A 27 -4.59 10.78 16.57
CA GLU A 27 -5.02 10.60 17.97
C GLU A 27 -3.90 10.87 18.99
N LYS A 28 -2.64 10.61 18.61
CA LYS A 28 -1.48 10.88 19.48
C LYS A 28 -1.10 12.36 19.47
N VAL A 29 -1.06 13.00 18.30
CA VAL A 29 -0.52 14.37 18.13
C VAL A 29 -1.54 15.47 18.36
N ASP A 30 -2.83 15.22 18.11
CA ASP A 30 -3.86 16.26 18.24
C ASP A 30 -4.78 16.04 19.44
N LYS A 31 -4.78 17.01 20.35
CA LYS A 31 -5.62 17.04 21.57
C LYS A 31 -6.64 18.16 21.57
N SER A 32 -6.65 19.00 20.51
CA SER A 32 -7.43 20.23 20.44
C SER A 32 -8.66 20.14 19.53
N ASN A 33 -8.56 19.41 18.43
CA ASN A 33 -9.62 19.29 17.44
C ASN A 33 -10.57 18.13 17.74
N ASN A 34 -11.81 18.21 17.23
CA ASN A 34 -12.80 17.14 17.33
C ASN A 34 -12.94 16.44 15.99
N TYR A 35 -12.93 15.11 16.00
CA TYR A 35 -12.93 14.27 14.81
C TYR A 35 -14.19 13.42 14.69
N SER A 36 -14.80 13.40 13.51
CA SER A 36 -15.85 12.46 13.11
C SER A 36 -15.25 11.46 12.12
N VAL A 37 -15.02 10.23 12.56
CA VAL A 37 -14.41 9.16 11.76
C VAL A 37 -15.51 8.31 11.12
N PHE A 38 -15.69 8.42 9.81
CA PHE A 38 -16.74 7.72 9.06
C PHE A 38 -16.29 6.33 8.68
N LEU A 39 -17.00 5.30 9.13
CA LEU A 39 -16.66 3.88 8.98
C LEU A 39 -17.82 3.10 8.36
N CYS A 40 -17.53 2.08 7.55
CA CYS A 40 -18.52 1.11 7.10
C CYS A 40 -18.88 0.12 8.21
N GLY A 41 -20.00 -0.61 8.07
CA GLY A 41 -20.40 -1.65 9.01
C GLY A 41 -19.30 -2.67 9.26
N ASP A 42 -18.66 -3.16 8.20
CA ASP A 42 -17.62 -4.20 8.27
C ASP A 42 -16.37 -3.80 9.06
N ASN A 43 -16.01 -2.51 9.11
CA ASN A 43 -14.82 -2.05 9.82
C ASN A 43 -15.14 -1.18 11.05
N PHE A 44 -16.41 -1.00 11.38
CA PHE A 44 -16.84 -0.14 12.50
C PHE A 44 -16.28 -0.60 13.84
N ASP A 45 -16.25 -1.90 14.09
CA ASP A 45 -15.75 -2.46 15.36
C ASP A 45 -14.24 -2.66 15.36
N SER A 46 -13.60 -2.59 14.21
CA SER A 46 -12.14 -2.66 14.07
C SER A 46 -11.44 -1.40 14.57
N TYR A 47 -12.11 -0.26 14.54
CA TYR A 47 -11.60 0.99 15.07
C TYR A 47 -12.13 1.25 16.48
N LYS A 48 -11.21 1.41 17.43
CA LYS A 48 -11.50 1.77 18.83
C LYS A 48 -10.76 3.07 19.16
N PRO A 49 -11.46 4.22 19.28
CA PRO A 49 -10.84 5.50 19.60
C PRO A 49 -10.07 5.46 20.92
N ARG A 50 -8.83 5.94 20.91
CA ARG A 50 -8.00 6.11 22.12
C ARG A 50 -7.98 7.54 22.62
N ASN A 51 -8.50 8.47 21.84
CA ASN A 51 -8.62 9.87 22.15
C ASN A 51 -10.10 10.27 22.17
N LYS A 52 -10.57 10.86 23.29
CA LYS A 52 -11.97 11.26 23.49
C LYS A 52 -12.53 12.24 22.44
N ASN A 53 -11.64 12.93 21.74
CA ASN A 53 -12.01 13.87 20.69
C ASN A 53 -12.33 13.16 19.36
N PHE A 54 -12.09 11.86 19.25
CA PHE A 54 -12.40 11.06 18.06
C PHE A 54 -13.68 10.27 18.26
N LYS A 55 -14.67 10.47 17.39
CA LYS A 55 -15.96 9.79 17.45
C LYS A 55 -16.20 8.99 16.17
N LYS A 56 -16.63 7.75 16.32
CA LYS A 56 -17.07 6.91 15.21
C LYS A 56 -18.41 7.40 14.68
N VAL A 57 -18.55 7.42 13.35
CA VAL A 57 -19.79 7.66 12.64
C VAL A 57 -20.04 6.52 11.67
N LEU A 58 -21.15 5.82 11.81
CA LEU A 58 -21.51 4.75 10.86
C LEU A 58 -21.89 5.39 9.51
N ALA A 59 -21.24 4.94 8.46
CA ALA A 59 -21.40 5.41 7.08
C ALA A 59 -21.33 4.23 6.10
N ASP A 60 -22.33 3.37 6.17
CA ASP A 60 -22.39 2.14 5.40
C ASP A 60 -22.84 2.39 3.95
N TYR A 61 -22.00 3.09 3.21
CA TYR A 61 -22.19 3.43 1.80
C TYR A 61 -21.05 2.87 0.95
N LYS A 62 -21.42 2.12 -0.09
CA LYS A 62 -20.43 1.55 -1.03
C LYS A 62 -19.69 2.65 -1.78
N TRP A 63 -18.38 2.48 -1.92
CA TRP A 63 -17.53 3.35 -2.75
C TRP A 63 -17.94 3.27 -4.22
N TYR A 64 -17.75 4.36 -4.94
CA TYR A 64 -18.04 4.48 -6.38
C TYR A 64 -19.51 4.18 -6.71
N SER A 65 -20.43 4.49 -5.78
CA SER A 65 -21.85 4.29 -5.95
C SER A 65 -22.62 5.61 -5.93
N PHE A 66 -23.84 5.59 -6.45
CA PHE A 66 -24.75 6.73 -6.35
C PHE A 66 -25.11 7.07 -4.88
N GLN A 67 -25.18 6.08 -4.02
CA GLN A 67 -25.44 6.25 -2.59
C GLN A 67 -24.34 7.06 -1.89
N GLU A 68 -23.08 6.97 -2.37
CA GLU A 68 -22.00 7.81 -1.88
C GLU A 68 -22.23 9.28 -2.17
N GLN A 69 -22.75 9.60 -3.35
CA GLN A 69 -22.99 11.00 -3.75
C GLN A 69 -24.27 11.60 -3.14
N THR A 70 -25.11 10.78 -2.52
CA THR A 70 -26.38 11.18 -1.89
C THR A 70 -26.36 10.92 -0.38
N GLY A 71 -26.54 9.69 0.05
CA GLY A 71 -26.65 9.30 1.47
C GLY A 71 -25.39 9.61 2.28
N PHE A 72 -24.21 9.28 1.75
CA PHE A 72 -22.96 9.60 2.44
C PHE A 72 -22.72 11.11 2.52
N LEU A 73 -22.96 11.85 1.44
CA LEU A 73 -22.90 13.31 1.45
C LEU A 73 -23.80 13.90 2.56
N VAL A 74 -25.05 13.44 2.68
CA VAL A 74 -25.97 13.87 3.73
C VAL A 74 -25.43 13.53 5.12
N SER A 75 -24.84 12.33 5.31
CA SER A 75 -24.23 11.92 6.57
C SER A 75 -23.06 12.84 6.96
N VAL A 76 -22.22 13.22 6.01
CA VAL A 76 -21.10 14.16 6.21
C VAL A 76 -21.64 15.56 6.57
N LEU A 77 -22.64 16.08 5.85
CA LEU A 77 -23.23 17.39 6.10
C LEU A 77 -23.89 17.51 7.48
N LYS A 78 -24.53 16.43 7.97
CA LYS A 78 -25.14 16.39 9.32
C LYS A 78 -24.11 16.62 10.45
N GLN A 79 -22.82 16.29 10.23
CA GLN A 79 -21.78 16.50 11.25
C GLN A 79 -21.35 17.98 11.38
N LYS A 80 -21.76 18.87 10.46
CA LYS A 80 -21.43 20.31 10.45
C LYS A 80 -19.91 20.54 10.60
N LEU A 81 -19.14 19.85 9.78
CA LEU A 81 -17.67 19.89 9.78
C LEU A 81 -17.15 21.25 9.32
N ASP A 82 -15.98 21.63 9.81
CA ASP A 82 -15.20 22.76 9.29
C ASP A 82 -14.32 22.30 8.11
N LEU A 83 -13.77 21.07 8.20
CA LEU A 83 -12.90 20.45 7.20
C LEU A 83 -13.28 18.98 7.01
N PHE A 84 -13.20 18.49 5.77
CA PHE A 84 -13.34 17.07 5.46
C PHE A 84 -12.04 16.51 4.87
N TYR A 85 -11.44 15.57 5.56
CA TYR A 85 -10.24 14.85 5.13
C TYR A 85 -10.62 13.53 4.49
N VAL A 86 -10.20 13.35 3.24
CA VAL A 86 -10.43 12.12 2.48
C VAL A 86 -9.07 11.53 2.10
N PRO A 87 -8.61 10.45 2.76
CA PRO A 87 -7.34 9.78 2.43
C PRO A 87 -7.47 8.93 1.17
N HIS A 88 -8.07 9.49 0.13
CA HIS A 88 -8.31 8.92 -1.19
C HIS A 88 -8.72 10.03 -2.17
N PHE A 89 -8.75 9.73 -3.48
CA PHE A 89 -9.27 10.65 -4.50
C PHE A 89 -10.81 10.66 -4.60
N ASN A 90 -11.49 9.65 -4.06
CA ASN A 90 -12.94 9.49 -4.22
C ASN A 90 -13.70 10.33 -3.19
N ILE A 91 -14.01 11.56 -3.54
CA ILE A 91 -14.72 12.53 -2.70
C ILE A 91 -16.22 12.62 -3.04
N PRO A 92 -17.08 13.03 -2.09
CA PRO A 92 -18.44 13.46 -2.43
C PRO A 92 -18.37 14.72 -3.30
N ILE A 93 -18.78 14.60 -4.57
CA ILE A 93 -18.58 15.63 -5.62
C ILE A 93 -19.21 16.97 -5.23
N PHE A 94 -20.38 16.92 -4.59
CA PHE A 94 -21.17 18.10 -4.22
C PHE A 94 -20.94 18.59 -2.78
N TYR A 95 -19.87 18.10 -2.10
CA TYR A 95 -19.58 18.61 -0.76
C TYR A 95 -19.10 20.06 -0.83
N PRO A 96 -19.81 21.02 -0.14
CA PRO A 96 -19.64 22.46 -0.40
C PRO A 96 -18.47 23.09 0.36
N LYS A 97 -17.96 22.42 1.43
CA LYS A 97 -16.94 22.99 2.29
C LYS A 97 -15.53 22.54 1.90
N LYS A 98 -14.54 22.91 2.73
CA LYS A 98 -13.12 22.59 2.49
C LYS A 98 -12.85 21.10 2.58
N ILE A 99 -12.08 20.61 1.62
CA ILE A 99 -11.61 19.24 1.53
C ILE A 99 -10.08 19.24 1.50
N VAL A 100 -9.47 18.32 2.23
CA VAL A 100 -8.09 17.92 2.06
C VAL A 100 -8.09 16.44 1.64
N THR A 101 -7.33 16.09 0.62
CA THR A 101 -7.19 14.69 0.18
C THR A 101 -5.77 14.19 0.43
N ALA A 102 -5.62 12.88 0.66
CA ALA A 102 -4.32 12.23 0.55
C ALA A 102 -4.41 11.18 -0.55
N ILE A 103 -3.59 11.33 -1.59
CA ILE A 103 -3.65 10.47 -2.77
C ILE A 103 -2.33 9.72 -2.91
N PRO A 104 -2.35 8.37 -2.75
CA PRO A 104 -1.13 7.58 -2.61
C PRO A 104 -0.38 7.39 -3.92
N ASP A 105 -1.05 7.42 -5.06
CA ASP A 105 -0.42 7.20 -6.37
C ASP A 105 -1.31 7.64 -7.54
N MET A 106 -0.73 7.65 -8.73
CA MET A 106 -1.40 7.84 -10.01
C MET A 106 -1.34 6.59 -10.90
N THR A 107 -1.15 5.42 -10.32
CA THR A 107 -0.94 4.17 -11.06
C THR A 107 -2.06 3.87 -12.05
N MET A 108 -3.31 4.10 -11.64
CA MET A 108 -4.47 3.91 -12.52
C MET A 108 -4.52 4.85 -13.74
N HIS A 109 -3.79 5.95 -13.72
CA HIS A 109 -3.67 6.84 -14.88
C HIS A 109 -2.71 6.28 -15.94
N THR A 110 -1.63 5.64 -15.51
CA THR A 110 -0.55 5.14 -16.39
C THR A 110 -0.72 3.67 -16.76
N TYR A 111 -1.13 2.82 -15.82
CA TYR A 111 -1.25 1.35 -15.98
C TYR A 111 -2.69 0.86 -16.08
N SER A 112 -3.61 1.69 -16.53
CA SER A 112 -4.99 1.29 -16.82
C SER A 112 -5.07 0.56 -18.15
N THR A 113 -4.56 -0.69 -18.20
CA THR A 113 -4.54 -1.52 -19.41
C THR A 113 -5.74 -2.46 -19.47
N GLU A 114 -6.09 -2.91 -20.69
CA GLU A 114 -7.16 -3.90 -20.92
C GLU A 114 -6.84 -5.24 -20.24
N LYS A 115 -5.55 -5.58 -20.11
CA LYS A 115 -5.08 -6.79 -19.41
C LYS A 115 -5.34 -6.74 -17.90
N GLY A 116 -5.45 -5.54 -17.33
CA GLY A 116 -5.71 -5.30 -15.90
C GLY A 116 -7.21 -5.33 -15.53
N THR A 117 -8.13 -5.60 -16.46
CA THR A 117 -9.57 -5.63 -16.19
C THR A 117 -10.20 -7.01 -16.41
N THR A 118 -11.25 -7.28 -15.66
CA THR A 118 -12.14 -8.45 -15.86
C THR A 118 -13.52 -8.02 -16.36
N LEU A 119 -13.70 -6.72 -16.68
CA LEU A 119 -14.95 -6.14 -17.13
C LEU A 119 -15.01 -6.10 -18.67
N PRO A 120 -16.21 -6.08 -19.28
CA PRO A 120 -16.37 -5.81 -20.70
C PRO A 120 -15.69 -4.48 -21.09
N LEU A 121 -14.98 -4.42 -22.21
CA LEU A 121 -14.15 -3.27 -22.60
C LEU A 121 -14.90 -1.94 -22.65
N TRP A 122 -16.14 -1.94 -23.18
CA TRP A 122 -16.96 -0.72 -23.23
C TRP A 122 -17.28 -0.18 -21.85
N TYR A 123 -17.60 -1.05 -20.89
CA TYR A 123 -17.90 -0.68 -19.50
C TYR A 123 -16.65 -0.25 -18.76
N PHE A 124 -15.52 -0.90 -19.02
CA PHE A 124 -14.21 -0.50 -18.50
C PHE A 124 -13.84 0.91 -18.97
N ASN A 125 -14.03 1.23 -20.26
CA ASN A 125 -13.72 2.55 -20.82
C ASN A 125 -14.60 3.66 -20.21
N ILE A 126 -15.89 3.40 -20.00
CA ILE A 126 -16.77 4.34 -19.28
C ILE A 126 -16.27 4.57 -17.86
N LYS A 127 -15.98 3.50 -17.12
CA LYS A 127 -15.41 3.61 -15.76
C LYS A 127 -14.10 4.39 -15.73
N LYS A 128 -13.24 4.19 -16.72
CA LYS A 128 -11.97 4.91 -16.84
C LYS A 128 -12.16 6.41 -17.03
N ILE A 129 -13.12 6.82 -17.85
CA ILE A 129 -13.47 8.23 -18.05
C ILE A 129 -14.03 8.82 -16.74
N MET A 130 -14.98 8.13 -16.12
CA MET A 130 -15.55 8.58 -14.84
C MET A 130 -14.48 8.67 -13.73
N TYR A 131 -13.61 7.67 -13.64
CA TYR A 131 -12.48 7.70 -12.70
C TYR A 131 -11.62 8.96 -12.91
N ARG A 132 -11.23 9.24 -14.15
CA ARG A 132 -10.41 10.44 -14.48
C ARG A 132 -11.12 11.74 -14.12
N ALA A 133 -12.43 11.82 -14.38
CA ALA A 133 -13.24 12.99 -14.04
C ALA A 133 -13.34 13.21 -12.53
N VAL A 134 -13.62 12.14 -11.75
CA VAL A 134 -13.69 12.22 -10.28
C VAL A 134 -12.31 12.54 -9.69
N PHE A 135 -11.26 11.94 -10.21
CA PHE A 135 -9.89 12.21 -9.77
C PHE A 135 -9.49 13.67 -10.00
N TRP A 136 -9.73 14.17 -11.23
CA TRP A 136 -9.49 15.57 -11.58
C TRP A 136 -10.30 16.52 -10.67
N TRP A 137 -11.57 16.19 -10.44
CA TRP A 137 -12.43 16.96 -9.56
C TRP A 137 -11.92 16.96 -8.11
N ALA A 138 -11.45 15.83 -7.61
CA ALA A 138 -10.87 15.72 -6.29
C ALA A 138 -9.65 16.63 -6.13
N VAL A 139 -8.73 16.62 -7.11
CA VAL A 139 -7.57 17.53 -7.10
C VAL A 139 -8.00 18.99 -7.15
N LEU A 140 -8.95 19.36 -8.03
CA LEU A 140 -9.46 20.72 -8.15
C LEU A 140 -10.09 21.21 -6.83
N ARG A 141 -10.98 20.38 -6.24
CA ARG A 141 -11.76 20.75 -5.04
C ARG A 141 -10.98 20.72 -3.75
N SER A 142 -9.90 19.97 -3.69
CA SER A 142 -9.05 19.90 -2.49
C SER A 142 -8.37 21.24 -2.25
N TYR A 143 -8.34 21.69 -1.01
CA TYR A 143 -7.48 22.80 -0.58
C TYR A 143 -6.02 22.44 -0.80
N LYS A 144 -5.59 21.26 -0.29
CA LYS A 144 -4.29 20.64 -0.51
C LYS A 144 -4.48 19.16 -0.84
N VAL A 145 -3.54 18.62 -1.59
CA VAL A 145 -3.39 17.18 -1.85
C VAL A 145 -2.12 16.70 -1.15
N VAL A 146 -2.26 15.84 -0.15
CA VAL A 146 -1.13 15.19 0.51
C VAL A 146 -0.66 14.02 -0.34
N VAL A 147 0.63 13.96 -0.62
CA VAL A 147 1.27 12.92 -1.45
C VAL A 147 2.40 12.23 -0.69
N PRO A 148 2.60 10.90 -0.90
CA PRO A 148 3.54 10.11 -0.09
C PRO A 148 4.99 10.21 -0.56
N SER A 149 5.27 10.76 -1.74
CA SER A 149 6.63 10.85 -2.28
C SER A 149 6.79 12.05 -3.22
N LYS A 150 8.03 12.45 -3.46
CA LYS A 150 8.38 13.46 -4.48
C LYS A 150 8.07 12.94 -5.88
N THR A 151 8.27 11.66 -6.11
CA THR A 151 7.91 10.98 -7.37
C THR A 151 6.44 11.18 -7.67
N VAL A 152 5.55 10.90 -6.73
CA VAL A 152 4.10 11.14 -6.89
C VAL A 152 3.80 12.61 -7.07
N MET A 153 4.47 13.50 -6.30
CA MET A 153 4.31 14.96 -6.48
C MET A 153 4.67 15.40 -7.90
N SER A 154 5.78 14.91 -8.45
CA SER A 154 6.20 15.22 -9.82
C SER A 154 5.18 14.75 -10.85
N GLU A 155 4.66 13.52 -10.69
CA GLU A 155 3.59 13.00 -11.54
C GLU A 155 2.34 13.89 -11.52
N PHE A 156 1.94 14.41 -10.35
CA PHE A 156 0.83 15.34 -10.24
C PHE A 156 1.10 16.65 -10.97
N LEU A 157 2.28 17.22 -10.82
CA LEU A 157 2.67 18.46 -11.49
C LEU A 157 2.72 18.32 -13.01
N GLU A 158 3.18 17.18 -13.50
CA GLU A 158 3.21 16.87 -14.92
C GLU A 158 1.81 16.67 -15.51
N HIS A 159 0.95 15.97 -14.77
CA HIS A 159 -0.39 15.61 -15.25
C HIS A 159 -1.39 16.77 -15.12
N PHE A 160 -1.28 17.56 -14.04
CA PHE A 160 -2.17 18.67 -13.71
C PHE A 160 -1.46 20.02 -13.83
N LYS A 161 -1.07 20.39 -15.04
CA LYS A 161 -0.29 21.60 -15.36
C LYS A 161 -0.94 22.93 -14.93
N GLY A 162 -2.23 22.92 -14.53
CA GLY A 162 -2.94 24.10 -14.02
C GLY A 162 -2.74 24.41 -12.54
N PHE A 163 -2.02 23.55 -11.82
CA PHE A 163 -1.74 23.71 -10.39
C PHE A 163 -0.24 23.83 -10.15
N ASP A 164 0.13 24.74 -9.27
CA ASP A 164 1.51 24.89 -8.84
C ASP A 164 1.86 23.92 -7.68
N LYS A 165 3.13 23.93 -7.30
CA LYS A 165 3.64 23.05 -6.24
C LYS A 165 2.97 23.29 -4.88
N SER A 166 2.43 24.49 -4.62
CA SER A 166 1.79 24.84 -3.36
C SER A 166 0.50 24.03 -3.12
N LYS A 167 -0.10 23.50 -4.19
CA LYS A 167 -1.28 22.61 -4.12
C LYS A 167 -0.98 21.28 -3.42
N TYR A 168 0.27 20.85 -3.45
CA TYR A 168 0.68 19.53 -2.99
C TYR A 168 1.53 19.62 -1.73
N THR A 169 1.30 18.72 -0.78
CA THR A 169 2.09 18.63 0.45
C THR A 169 2.70 17.23 0.53
N LEU A 170 4.03 17.18 0.60
CA LEU A 170 4.76 15.94 0.78
C LEU A 170 4.68 15.47 2.23
N ALA A 171 4.15 14.28 2.44
CA ALA A 171 4.13 13.60 3.74
C ALA A 171 4.43 12.11 3.53
N TYR A 172 5.67 11.73 3.72
CA TYR A 172 6.11 10.34 3.60
C TYR A 172 5.33 9.43 4.55
N GLU A 173 5.02 8.22 4.08
CA GLU A 173 4.49 7.17 4.95
C GLU A 173 5.59 6.69 5.91
N GLY A 174 5.24 5.92 6.94
CA GLY A 174 6.18 5.43 7.93
C GLY A 174 5.98 3.96 8.28
N VAL A 175 6.92 3.41 9.04
CA VAL A 175 6.78 2.10 9.67
C VAL A 175 6.38 2.29 11.12
N ASP A 176 5.33 1.61 11.57
CA ASP A 176 4.91 1.66 12.97
C ASP A 176 5.79 0.73 13.81
N PRO A 177 6.58 1.24 14.80
CA PRO A 177 7.39 0.40 15.66
C PRO A 177 6.58 -0.63 16.46
N ASP A 178 5.32 -0.32 16.78
CA ASP A 178 4.45 -1.26 17.48
C ASP A 178 3.94 -2.39 16.58
N PHE A 179 3.91 -2.17 15.27
CA PHE A 179 3.61 -3.20 14.29
C PHE A 179 4.67 -4.30 14.28
N ILE A 180 5.94 -3.93 14.41
CA ILE A 180 7.09 -4.85 14.35
C ILE A 180 7.13 -5.77 15.58
N LYS A 181 6.62 -5.32 16.73
CA LYS A 181 6.66 -6.09 18.01
C LYS A 181 5.65 -7.23 18.11
N LYS A 182 4.66 -7.28 17.21
CA LYS A 182 3.59 -8.29 17.23
C LYS A 182 4.01 -9.52 16.43
N VAL A 183 4.86 -10.36 16.98
CA VAL A 183 5.31 -11.58 16.29
C VAL A 183 4.46 -12.79 16.69
N SER A 184 3.80 -13.40 15.71
CA SER A 184 3.23 -14.74 15.84
C SER A 184 4.34 -15.78 15.94
N SER A 185 4.07 -16.97 16.49
CA SER A 185 5.04 -18.08 16.44
C SER A 185 5.41 -18.39 14.98
N HIS A 186 6.67 -18.19 14.63
CA HIS A 186 7.19 -18.36 13.27
C HIS A 186 6.88 -19.78 12.73
N GLU A 187 7.18 -20.82 13.53
CA GLU A 187 6.94 -22.22 13.16
C GLU A 187 5.48 -22.51 12.83
N LYS A 188 4.55 -21.96 13.62
CA LYS A 188 3.11 -22.15 13.36
C LYS A 188 2.70 -21.51 12.03
N VAL A 189 3.26 -20.34 11.70
CA VAL A 189 2.96 -19.65 10.44
C VAL A 189 3.53 -20.43 9.25
N LEU A 190 4.81 -20.85 9.32
CA LEU A 190 5.43 -21.63 8.26
C LEU A 190 4.67 -22.94 8.02
N LYS A 191 4.33 -23.68 9.07
CA LYS A 191 3.56 -24.92 9.01
C LYS A 191 2.15 -24.69 8.44
N LYS A 192 1.46 -23.62 8.86
CA LYS A 192 0.13 -23.27 8.35
C LYS A 192 0.08 -23.15 6.84
N TYR A 193 1.13 -22.57 6.25
CA TYR A 193 1.20 -22.29 4.81
C TYR A 193 1.98 -23.32 4.01
N GLY A 194 2.52 -24.37 4.64
CA GLY A 194 3.33 -25.42 3.99
C GLY A 194 4.65 -24.87 3.46
N ILE A 195 5.28 -23.93 4.19
CA ILE A 195 6.61 -23.42 3.88
C ILE A 195 7.63 -24.32 4.59
N GLU A 196 8.31 -25.17 3.83
CA GLU A 196 9.18 -26.22 4.36
C GLU A 196 10.67 -25.97 4.11
N ARG A 197 10.99 -25.06 3.22
CA ARG A 197 12.34 -24.70 2.80
C ARG A 197 12.64 -23.23 3.10
N LYS A 198 13.89 -22.83 3.01
CA LYS A 198 14.28 -21.42 2.95
C LYS A 198 13.50 -20.72 1.84
N PHE A 199 13.26 -19.44 1.95
CA PHE A 199 12.41 -18.77 0.98
C PHE A 199 12.74 -17.30 0.76
N ILE A 200 12.42 -16.85 -0.44
CA ILE A 200 12.38 -15.45 -0.87
C ILE A 200 10.94 -14.99 -0.72
N LEU A 201 10.72 -13.77 -0.24
CA LEU A 201 9.39 -13.23 0.05
C LEU A 201 9.04 -12.05 -0.84
N SER A 202 7.82 -12.05 -1.36
CA SER A 202 7.18 -10.87 -1.97
C SER A 202 5.79 -10.66 -1.39
N VAL A 203 5.45 -9.42 -1.05
CA VAL A 203 4.16 -9.04 -0.43
C VAL A 203 3.52 -7.93 -1.24
N GLY A 204 2.33 -8.17 -1.78
CA GLY A 204 1.60 -7.16 -2.55
C GLY A 204 0.46 -7.74 -3.38
N SER A 205 -0.26 -6.86 -4.09
CA SER A 205 -1.28 -7.28 -5.05
C SER A 205 -0.65 -7.90 -6.30
N MET A 206 -1.42 -8.75 -7.00
CA MET A 206 -0.99 -9.39 -8.26
C MET A 206 -1.36 -8.58 -9.51
N TYR A 207 -1.44 -7.23 -9.37
CA TYR A 207 -1.71 -6.36 -10.52
C TYR A 207 -0.52 -6.29 -11.47
N GLU A 208 -0.78 -5.98 -12.74
CA GLU A 208 0.22 -5.95 -13.81
C GLU A 208 1.45 -5.09 -13.47
N HIS A 209 1.23 -3.89 -12.92
CA HIS A 209 2.32 -2.98 -12.54
C HIS A 209 3.22 -3.50 -11.42
N LYS A 210 2.81 -4.53 -10.67
CA LYS A 210 3.64 -5.20 -9.65
C LYS A 210 4.59 -6.24 -10.24
N ASN A 211 4.42 -6.60 -11.53
CA ASN A 211 5.32 -7.49 -12.27
C ASN A 211 5.61 -8.83 -11.57
N VAL A 212 4.57 -9.45 -11.01
CA VAL A 212 4.72 -10.74 -10.30
C VAL A 212 5.09 -11.87 -11.27
N ASP A 213 4.65 -11.79 -12.53
CA ASP A 213 5.11 -12.70 -13.59
C ASP A 213 6.64 -12.65 -13.77
N GLY A 214 7.21 -11.44 -13.75
CA GLY A 214 8.66 -11.25 -13.80
C GLY A 214 9.38 -11.86 -12.59
N LEU A 215 8.74 -11.83 -11.40
CA LEU A 215 9.30 -12.51 -10.23
C LEU A 215 9.30 -14.04 -10.39
N VAL A 216 8.26 -14.61 -10.99
CA VAL A 216 8.22 -16.06 -11.27
C VAL A 216 9.29 -16.43 -12.30
N SER A 217 9.45 -15.63 -13.37
CA SER A 217 10.51 -15.87 -14.37
C SER A 217 11.92 -15.68 -13.77
N MET A 218 12.12 -14.70 -12.91
CA MET A 218 13.36 -14.54 -12.14
C MET A 218 13.64 -15.78 -11.29
N TYR A 219 12.61 -16.35 -10.63
CA TYR A 219 12.75 -17.53 -9.80
C TYR A 219 13.16 -18.77 -10.64
N GLU A 220 12.61 -18.95 -11.85
CA GLU A 220 13.04 -20.00 -12.79
C GLU A 220 14.54 -19.88 -13.09
N VAL A 221 15.01 -18.69 -13.46
CA VAL A 221 16.43 -18.43 -13.70
C VAL A 221 17.26 -18.70 -12.44
N LEU A 222 16.79 -18.29 -11.27
CA LEU A 222 17.49 -18.51 -10.00
C LEU A 222 17.65 -20.01 -9.69
N LYS A 223 16.62 -20.79 -9.95
CA LYS A 223 16.63 -22.25 -9.77
C LYS A 223 17.54 -22.95 -10.79
N GLU A 224 17.37 -22.66 -12.08
CA GLU A 224 18.07 -23.36 -13.17
C GLU A 224 19.55 -22.98 -13.24
N LYS A 225 19.87 -21.69 -13.13
CA LYS A 225 21.23 -21.19 -13.35
C LYS A 225 22.07 -21.15 -12.08
N TYR A 226 21.44 -20.86 -10.92
CA TYR A 226 22.16 -20.69 -9.65
C TYR A 226 21.89 -21.83 -8.64
N GLY A 227 21.03 -22.79 -8.99
CA GLY A 227 20.75 -23.97 -8.15
C GLY A 227 20.03 -23.64 -6.84
N TYR A 228 19.21 -22.58 -6.80
CA TYR A 228 18.46 -22.24 -5.60
C TYR A 228 17.38 -23.27 -5.30
N GLU A 229 17.50 -23.94 -4.15
CA GLU A 229 16.58 -24.98 -3.70
C GLU A 229 15.45 -24.47 -2.78
N GLY A 230 15.45 -23.19 -2.43
CA GLY A 230 14.43 -22.57 -1.60
C GLY A 230 13.13 -22.31 -2.37
N GLN A 231 12.16 -21.65 -1.72
CA GLN A 231 10.84 -21.33 -2.28
C GLN A 231 10.70 -19.85 -2.57
N LEU A 232 9.83 -19.48 -3.53
CA LEU A 232 9.31 -18.13 -3.69
C LEU A 232 7.93 -18.04 -3.03
N VAL A 233 7.83 -17.27 -1.96
CA VAL A 233 6.59 -17.07 -1.20
C VAL A 233 5.94 -15.75 -1.62
N LEU A 234 4.74 -15.82 -2.17
CA LEU A 234 3.95 -14.71 -2.63
C LEU A 234 2.75 -14.49 -1.71
N VAL A 235 2.72 -13.34 -1.04
CA VAL A 235 1.62 -12.93 -0.15
C VAL A 235 0.74 -11.91 -0.86
N SER A 236 -0.53 -12.26 -1.05
CA SER A 236 -1.53 -11.38 -1.64
C SER A 236 -2.91 -11.68 -1.06
N LYS A 237 -3.90 -10.85 -1.38
CA LYS A 237 -5.30 -11.21 -1.19
C LYS A 237 -5.74 -12.26 -2.22
N LYS A 238 -6.83 -12.97 -1.90
CA LYS A 238 -7.47 -13.89 -2.83
C LYS A 238 -8.40 -13.10 -3.77
N ASP A 239 -8.01 -12.96 -5.03
CA ASP A 239 -8.79 -12.29 -6.06
C ASP A 239 -8.51 -12.88 -7.45
N LYS A 240 -9.21 -12.39 -8.48
CA LYS A 240 -9.05 -12.87 -9.86
C LYS A 240 -7.64 -12.72 -10.42
N PHE A 241 -6.84 -11.78 -9.91
CA PHE A 241 -5.45 -11.60 -10.34
C PHE A 241 -4.55 -12.67 -9.71
N SER A 242 -4.72 -12.94 -8.42
CA SER A 242 -4.00 -14.04 -7.75
C SER A 242 -4.41 -15.42 -8.29
N GLU A 243 -5.70 -15.63 -8.65
CA GLU A 243 -6.14 -16.85 -9.34
C GLU A 243 -5.49 -17.02 -10.72
N ARG A 244 -5.33 -15.92 -11.47
CA ARG A 244 -4.61 -15.94 -12.76
C ARG A 244 -3.13 -16.31 -12.55
N MET A 245 -2.49 -15.73 -11.54
CA MET A 245 -1.10 -16.06 -11.20
C MET A 245 -0.95 -17.53 -10.80
N LEU A 246 -1.86 -18.06 -9.99
CA LEU A 246 -1.84 -19.47 -9.59
C LEU A 246 -1.92 -20.40 -10.81
N ARG A 247 -2.75 -20.08 -11.82
CA ARG A 247 -2.80 -20.86 -13.06
C ARG A 247 -1.47 -20.82 -13.81
N ARG A 248 -0.85 -19.64 -13.94
CA ARG A 248 0.45 -19.49 -14.59
C ARG A 248 1.58 -20.25 -13.89
N VAL A 249 1.58 -20.26 -12.55
CA VAL A 249 2.53 -21.06 -11.76
C VAL A 249 2.35 -22.55 -12.05
N LYS A 250 1.10 -23.04 -12.12
CA LYS A 250 0.79 -24.44 -12.47
C LYS A 250 1.18 -24.80 -13.91
N GLU A 251 0.89 -23.91 -14.87
CA GLU A 251 1.27 -24.10 -16.28
C GLU A 251 2.79 -24.22 -16.49
N ARG A 252 3.59 -23.67 -15.55
CA ARG A 252 5.05 -23.75 -15.52
C ARG A 252 5.57 -24.93 -14.67
N GLY A 253 4.70 -25.69 -14.00
CA GLY A 253 5.09 -26.80 -13.12
C GLY A 253 5.87 -26.36 -11.85
N LEU A 254 5.53 -25.18 -11.32
CA LEU A 254 6.24 -24.55 -10.20
C LEU A 254 5.40 -24.50 -8.90
N GLU A 255 4.32 -25.26 -8.81
CA GLU A 255 3.37 -25.20 -7.67
C GLU A 255 3.94 -25.64 -6.31
N ASP A 256 5.02 -26.41 -6.32
CA ASP A 256 5.76 -26.83 -5.11
C ASP A 256 6.87 -25.84 -4.71
N ASP A 257 7.26 -24.98 -5.63
CA ASP A 257 8.37 -24.04 -5.46
C ASP A 257 7.86 -22.59 -5.29
N VAL A 258 6.79 -22.21 -5.95
CA VAL A 258 6.19 -20.87 -5.89
C VAL A 258 4.88 -20.94 -5.12
N LEU A 259 4.89 -20.48 -3.89
CA LEU A 259 3.75 -20.58 -2.98
C LEU A 259 2.92 -19.30 -2.95
N LEU A 260 1.70 -19.36 -3.50
CA LEU A 260 0.71 -18.29 -3.34
C LEU A 260 -0.10 -18.54 -2.05
N LEU A 261 0.20 -17.82 -0.97
CA LEU A 261 -0.36 -18.12 0.35
C LEU A 261 -1.87 -17.94 0.43
N ALA A 262 -2.46 -17.11 -0.43
CA ALA A 262 -3.91 -16.94 -0.55
C ALA A 262 -4.68 -18.25 -0.86
N PHE A 263 -3.99 -19.30 -1.35
CA PHE A 263 -4.57 -20.58 -1.76
C PHE A 263 -4.05 -21.78 -0.95
N ARG A 264 -3.26 -21.53 0.10
CA ARG A 264 -2.66 -22.58 0.93
C ARG A 264 -3.45 -22.89 2.21
N VAL A 265 -4.51 -22.14 2.49
CA VAL A 265 -5.37 -22.37 3.67
C VAL A 265 -6.78 -22.74 3.20
N PRO A 266 -7.42 -23.80 3.76
CA PRO A 266 -8.79 -24.15 3.44
C PRO A 266 -9.73 -22.98 3.72
N GLU A 267 -10.65 -22.74 2.80
CA GLU A 267 -11.77 -21.79 2.81
C GLU A 267 -11.78 -20.73 3.92
N SER A 268 -10.99 -19.68 3.74
CA SER A 268 -11.22 -18.42 4.44
C SER A 268 -12.44 -17.73 3.79
N LYS A 269 -13.42 -17.32 4.60
CA LYS A 269 -14.53 -16.47 4.14
C LYS A 269 -14.06 -15.03 3.83
N SER A 270 -12.82 -14.70 4.15
CA SER A 270 -12.19 -13.40 3.95
C SER A 270 -11.24 -13.43 2.77
N ASP A 271 -11.25 -12.38 1.94
CA ASP A 271 -10.26 -12.14 0.88
C ASP A 271 -8.84 -11.94 1.44
N ILE A 272 -8.74 -11.54 2.71
CA ILE A 272 -7.47 -11.42 3.46
C ILE A 272 -7.22 -12.72 4.19
N VAL A 273 -6.31 -13.53 3.63
CA VAL A 273 -5.98 -14.86 4.15
C VAL A 273 -4.80 -14.82 5.13
N VAL A 274 -3.87 -13.88 4.93
CA VAL A 274 -2.65 -13.73 5.76
C VAL A 274 -2.78 -12.46 6.59
N THR A 275 -2.70 -12.59 7.91
CA THR A 275 -2.80 -11.45 8.84
C THR A 275 -1.51 -10.63 8.89
N ASP A 276 -1.59 -9.41 9.42
CA ASP A 276 -0.42 -8.54 9.59
C ASP A 276 0.65 -9.21 10.49
N GLU A 277 0.25 -9.89 11.57
CA GLU A 277 1.18 -10.60 12.44
C GLU A 277 1.87 -11.78 11.73
N GLU A 278 1.15 -12.48 10.87
CA GLU A 278 1.73 -13.56 10.05
C GLU A 278 2.69 -13.02 9.00
N ILE A 279 2.39 -11.86 8.39
CA ILE A 279 3.31 -11.20 7.44
C ILE A 279 4.61 -10.80 8.15
N ILE A 280 4.57 -10.32 9.39
CA ILE A 280 5.77 -10.00 10.16
C ILE A 280 6.58 -11.28 10.43
N ALA A 281 5.90 -12.37 10.83
CA ALA A 281 6.56 -13.65 11.04
C ALA A 281 7.25 -14.17 9.76
N LEU A 282 6.59 -14.06 8.60
CA LEU A 282 7.18 -14.41 7.30
C LEU A 282 8.40 -13.55 6.97
N ARG A 283 8.32 -12.23 7.16
CA ARG A 283 9.44 -11.31 6.92
C ARG A 283 10.66 -11.62 7.77
N SER A 284 10.44 -12.00 9.04
CA SER A 284 11.56 -12.33 9.95
C SER A 284 12.23 -13.66 9.64
N GLN A 285 11.63 -14.52 8.81
CA GLN A 285 12.15 -15.83 8.44
C GLN A 285 12.62 -15.91 6.98
N ALA A 286 12.24 -14.98 6.14
CA ALA A 286 12.66 -14.91 4.75
C ALA A 286 14.16 -14.60 4.61
N GLU A 287 14.79 -15.08 3.54
CA GLU A 287 16.19 -14.80 3.25
C GLU A 287 16.39 -13.44 2.60
N VAL A 288 15.50 -13.07 1.67
CA VAL A 288 15.51 -11.82 0.89
C VAL A 288 14.08 -11.42 0.59
N TYR A 289 13.79 -10.12 0.68
CA TYR A 289 12.58 -9.53 0.14
C TYR A 289 12.80 -9.13 -1.32
N VAL A 290 11.86 -9.45 -2.20
CA VAL A 290 11.97 -9.08 -3.62
C VAL A 290 10.70 -8.39 -4.12
N MET A 291 10.86 -7.31 -4.91
CA MET A 291 9.74 -6.63 -5.56
C MET A 291 10.18 -6.05 -6.91
N ALA A 292 9.51 -6.48 -7.97
CA ALA A 292 9.83 -6.14 -9.36
C ALA A 292 8.87 -5.12 -9.98
N ALA A 293 8.21 -4.28 -9.17
CA ALA A 293 7.19 -3.36 -9.63
C ALA A 293 7.71 -2.40 -10.71
N PHE A 294 6.90 -2.16 -11.73
CA PHE A 294 7.16 -1.10 -12.73
C PHE A 294 6.78 0.29 -12.21
N LYS A 295 5.90 0.35 -11.21
CA LYS A 295 5.43 1.61 -10.64
C LYS A 295 4.95 1.43 -9.21
N GLU A 296 5.31 2.40 -8.36
CA GLU A 296 4.90 2.53 -6.96
C GLU A 296 4.69 4.00 -6.59
N GLY A 297 3.82 4.24 -5.60
CA GLY A 297 3.66 5.56 -5.01
C GLY A 297 4.62 5.81 -3.84
N PHE A 298 4.83 4.80 -2.99
CA PHE A 298 5.75 4.84 -1.86
C PHE A 298 6.40 3.49 -1.56
N SER A 299 5.61 2.40 -1.63
CA SER A 299 6.12 1.03 -1.43
C SER A 299 6.51 0.69 0.01
N LEU A 300 5.59 0.89 0.95
CA LEU A 300 5.80 0.63 2.38
C LEU A 300 6.27 -0.80 2.71
N THR A 301 5.92 -1.79 1.89
CA THR A 301 6.10 -3.23 2.19
C THR A 301 7.55 -3.66 2.34
N ALA A 302 8.48 -3.08 1.59
CA ALA A 302 9.91 -3.37 1.75
C ALA A 302 10.50 -2.69 2.99
N LEU A 303 10.09 -1.45 3.32
CA LEU A 303 10.48 -0.78 4.57
C LEU A 303 10.08 -1.59 5.80
N GLU A 304 8.86 -2.17 5.79
CA GLU A 304 8.42 -3.05 6.87
C GLU A 304 9.26 -4.34 6.98
N GLY A 305 9.76 -4.87 5.85
CA GLY A 305 10.72 -5.98 5.84
C GLY A 305 12.07 -5.57 6.43
N MET A 306 12.59 -4.43 5.98
CA MET A 306 13.87 -3.88 6.48
C MET A 306 13.83 -3.60 7.98
N ALA A 307 12.67 -3.20 8.51
CA ALA A 307 12.48 -2.94 9.93
C ALA A 307 12.62 -4.20 10.82
N VAL A 308 12.49 -5.39 10.25
CA VAL A 308 12.73 -6.68 10.93
C VAL A 308 14.04 -7.33 10.48
N GLY A 309 14.91 -6.61 9.79
CA GLY A 309 16.22 -7.08 9.37
C GLY A 309 16.21 -7.92 8.08
N LEU A 310 15.17 -7.84 7.27
CA LEU A 310 15.10 -8.53 5.98
C LEU A 310 15.75 -7.66 4.88
N PRO A 311 16.86 -8.10 4.25
CA PRO A 311 17.45 -7.37 3.14
C PRO A 311 16.57 -7.46 1.91
N ALA A 312 16.61 -6.43 1.06
CA ALA A 312 15.72 -6.32 -0.09
C ALA A 312 16.46 -6.13 -1.42
N THR A 313 15.87 -6.72 -2.47
CA THR A 313 16.17 -6.40 -3.86
C THR A 313 14.93 -5.81 -4.52
N LEU A 314 15.05 -4.66 -5.15
CA LEU A 314 13.91 -3.92 -5.70
C LEU A 314 14.20 -3.48 -7.15
N SER A 315 13.13 -3.32 -7.92
CA SER A 315 13.23 -2.71 -9.26
C SER A 315 13.81 -1.30 -9.19
N ASP A 316 14.64 -0.96 -10.16
CA ASP A 316 15.25 0.36 -10.32
C ASP A 316 14.25 1.35 -10.93
N ILE A 317 13.38 1.91 -10.08
CA ILE A 317 12.40 2.93 -10.43
C ILE A 317 12.56 4.16 -9.54
N GLU A 318 12.12 5.33 -10.01
CA GLU A 318 12.29 6.60 -9.30
C GLU A 318 11.78 6.56 -7.85
N CYS A 319 10.59 6.00 -7.64
CA CYS A 319 10.02 5.87 -6.30
C CYS A 319 10.91 5.02 -5.37
N HIS A 320 11.45 3.91 -5.85
CA HIS A 320 12.34 3.07 -5.06
C HIS A 320 13.67 3.79 -4.78
N ARG A 321 14.24 4.48 -5.75
CA ARG A 321 15.44 5.30 -5.56
C ARG A 321 15.22 6.40 -4.52
N GLU A 322 14.07 7.05 -4.53
CA GLU A 322 13.70 8.08 -3.55
C GLU A 322 13.57 7.49 -2.13
N VAL A 323 12.83 6.39 -1.99
CA VAL A 323 12.46 5.84 -0.68
C VAL A 323 13.58 5.02 -0.06
N TYR A 324 14.33 4.27 -0.86
CA TYR A 324 15.31 3.31 -0.36
C TYR A 324 16.77 3.74 -0.53
N ALA A 325 17.04 4.75 -1.38
CA ALA A 325 18.38 5.28 -1.64
C ALA A 325 19.40 4.14 -1.93
N ASP A 326 20.42 3.97 -1.09
CA ASP A 326 21.46 2.92 -1.21
C ASP A 326 21.25 1.73 -0.26
N SER A 327 20.06 1.60 0.34
CA SER A 327 19.77 0.59 1.36
C SER A 327 19.25 -0.74 0.81
N VAL A 328 19.10 -0.86 -0.50
CA VAL A 328 18.63 -2.06 -1.21
C VAL A 328 19.50 -2.34 -2.43
N VAL A 329 19.45 -3.57 -2.94
CA VAL A 329 20.03 -3.92 -4.23
C VAL A 329 19.01 -3.66 -5.33
N TYR A 330 19.41 -2.98 -6.40
CA TYR A 330 18.54 -2.63 -7.52
C TYR A 330 18.78 -3.52 -8.73
N PHE A 331 17.71 -3.71 -9.54
CA PHE A 331 17.72 -4.42 -10.82
C PHE A 331 16.74 -3.80 -11.82
N ASP A 332 16.97 -4.00 -13.11
CA ASP A 332 15.99 -3.66 -14.15
C ASP A 332 14.79 -4.63 -14.08
N PRO A 333 13.54 -4.13 -13.85
CA PRO A 333 12.36 -4.97 -13.76
C PRO A 333 12.01 -5.74 -15.06
N ASN A 334 12.63 -5.40 -16.19
CA ASN A 334 12.47 -6.11 -17.45
C ASN A 334 13.53 -7.18 -17.68
N ASN A 335 14.58 -7.26 -16.84
CA ASN A 335 15.70 -8.17 -17.01
C ASN A 335 15.68 -9.27 -15.92
N HIS A 336 15.05 -10.42 -16.23
CA HIS A 336 14.91 -11.53 -15.29
C HIS A 336 16.25 -12.17 -14.90
N GLU A 337 17.24 -12.16 -15.80
CA GLU A 337 18.59 -12.64 -15.56
C GLU A 337 19.32 -11.76 -14.52
N GLU A 338 19.23 -10.44 -14.67
CA GLU A 338 19.79 -9.49 -13.72
C GLU A 338 19.09 -9.60 -12.36
N MET A 339 17.75 -9.71 -12.35
CA MET A 339 17.00 -9.92 -11.12
C MET A 339 17.52 -11.15 -10.36
N ALA A 340 17.63 -12.29 -11.05
CA ALA A 340 18.13 -13.54 -10.46
C ALA A 340 19.56 -13.38 -9.96
N PHE A 341 20.43 -12.74 -10.74
CA PHE A 341 21.82 -12.48 -10.34
C PHE A 341 21.87 -11.65 -9.05
N LYS A 342 21.12 -10.54 -8.96
CA LYS A 342 21.10 -9.65 -7.80
C LYS A 342 20.51 -10.30 -6.55
N VAL A 343 19.49 -11.13 -6.70
CA VAL A 343 18.95 -11.93 -5.60
C VAL A 343 19.97 -12.94 -5.13
N ASN A 344 20.62 -13.66 -6.06
CA ASN A 344 21.65 -14.65 -5.74
C ASN A 344 22.85 -14.04 -5.00
N GLU A 345 23.30 -12.83 -5.39
CA GLU A 345 24.38 -12.11 -4.67
C GLU A 345 24.07 -11.97 -3.17
N LEU A 346 22.83 -11.61 -2.80
CA LEU A 346 22.42 -11.50 -1.40
C LEU A 346 22.28 -12.87 -0.71
N LEU A 347 21.86 -13.90 -1.44
CA LEU A 347 21.69 -15.24 -0.88
C LEU A 347 23.04 -15.90 -0.50
N ILE A 348 24.05 -15.74 -1.36
CA ILE A 348 25.33 -16.44 -1.19
C ILE A 348 26.42 -15.61 -0.48
N ASN A 349 26.20 -14.30 -0.27
CA ASN A 349 27.21 -13.42 0.35
C ASN A 349 26.75 -12.88 1.71
N PRO A 350 27.09 -13.54 2.82
CA PRO A 350 26.68 -13.10 4.16
C PRO A 350 27.15 -11.67 4.52
N LYS A 351 28.33 -11.26 4.07
CA LYS A 351 28.85 -9.91 4.35
C LYS A 351 28.01 -8.83 3.67
N LEU A 352 27.64 -9.06 2.41
CA LEU A 352 26.77 -8.17 1.65
C LEU A 352 25.38 -8.11 2.28
N LYS A 353 24.86 -9.28 2.68
CA LYS A 353 23.57 -9.38 3.38
C LYS A 353 23.56 -8.54 4.67
N ASP A 354 24.58 -8.68 5.52
CA ASP A 354 24.72 -7.91 6.76
C ASP A 354 24.86 -6.41 6.52
N GLU A 355 25.55 -6.01 5.44
CA GLU A 355 25.67 -4.61 5.04
C GLU A 355 24.28 -4.01 4.73
N TYR A 356 23.49 -4.69 3.88
CA TYR A 356 22.16 -4.22 3.51
C TYR A 356 21.14 -4.26 4.66
N ILE A 357 21.25 -5.20 5.59
CA ILE A 357 20.47 -5.21 6.82
C ILE A 357 20.75 -3.94 7.65
N LYS A 358 22.03 -3.60 7.86
CA LYS A 358 22.41 -2.39 8.61
C LYS A 358 21.96 -1.09 7.92
N LYS A 359 22.11 -1.02 6.59
CA LYS A 359 21.61 0.11 5.80
C LYS A 359 20.09 0.20 5.89
N GLY A 360 19.41 -0.94 5.86
CA GLY A 360 17.96 -1.05 5.98
C GLY A 360 17.42 -0.46 7.28
N TYR A 361 17.98 -0.83 8.43
CA TYR A 361 17.59 -0.26 9.72
C TYR A 361 17.72 1.28 9.73
N LYS A 362 18.86 1.83 9.25
CA LYS A 362 19.07 3.27 9.16
C LYS A 362 18.08 3.97 8.23
N GLN A 363 17.69 3.32 7.15
CA GLN A 363 16.74 3.88 6.20
C GLN A 363 15.33 3.96 6.78
N VAL A 364 14.89 2.92 7.50
CA VAL A 364 13.57 2.87 8.16
C VAL A 364 13.39 4.02 9.15
N GLU A 365 14.43 4.41 9.90
CA GLU A 365 14.38 5.52 10.88
C GLU A 365 13.98 6.88 10.27
N LYS A 366 14.12 7.05 8.96
CA LYS A 366 13.73 8.29 8.25
C LYS A 366 12.21 8.43 8.08
N TYR A 367 11.46 7.33 8.18
CA TYR A 367 10.05 7.22 7.84
C TYR A 367 9.19 6.94 9.07
N ASP A 368 8.48 7.95 9.53
CA ASP A 368 7.73 7.93 10.79
C ASP A 368 6.31 8.48 10.61
N TRP A 369 5.31 7.69 10.94
CA TRP A 369 3.91 8.09 10.91
C TRP A 369 3.57 9.28 11.81
N MET A 370 4.36 9.52 12.87
CA MET A 370 4.19 10.72 13.71
C MET A 370 4.45 11.99 12.90
N LYS A 371 5.52 12.01 12.09
CA LYS A 371 5.84 13.13 11.19
C LYS A 371 4.76 13.32 10.15
N THR A 372 4.27 12.23 9.54
CA THR A 372 3.16 12.25 8.57
C THR A 372 1.91 12.88 9.17
N ALA A 373 1.55 12.48 10.41
CA ALA A 373 0.39 13.02 11.11
C ALA A 373 0.57 14.49 11.50
N GLN A 374 1.77 14.92 11.90
CA GLN A 374 2.09 16.31 12.19
C GLN A 374 1.93 17.19 10.95
N ILE A 375 2.53 16.78 9.81
CA ILE A 375 2.41 17.50 8.53
C ILE A 375 0.93 17.57 8.10
N THR A 376 0.18 16.47 8.24
CA THR A 376 -1.24 16.45 7.91
C THR A 376 -2.05 17.41 8.79
N LEU A 377 -1.73 17.47 10.09
CA LEU A 377 -2.37 18.40 11.02
C LEU A 377 -2.06 19.87 10.68
N GLU A 378 -0.84 20.18 10.25
CA GLU A 378 -0.48 21.51 9.76
C GLU A 378 -1.29 21.91 8.53
N VAL A 379 -1.47 20.98 7.58
CA VAL A 379 -2.36 21.19 6.43
C VAL A 379 -3.80 21.47 6.85
N PHE A 380 -4.31 20.80 7.89
CA PHE A 380 -5.65 21.08 8.42
C PHE A 380 -5.77 22.48 9.01
N LYS A 381 -4.75 22.94 9.74
CA LYS A 381 -4.69 24.30 10.31
C LYS A 381 -4.67 25.34 9.20
N GLU A 382 -3.74 25.18 8.24
CA GLU A 382 -3.63 26.07 7.07
C GLU A 382 -4.96 26.13 6.29
N ALA A 383 -5.61 24.98 6.08
CA ALA A 383 -6.91 24.95 5.41
C ALA A 383 -8.02 25.65 6.20
N PHE A 384 -7.95 25.70 7.50
CA PHE A 384 -8.95 26.36 8.33
C PHE A 384 -8.77 27.89 8.38
N GLU A 385 -7.52 28.35 8.40
CA GLU A 385 -7.16 29.78 8.52
C GLU A 385 -7.41 30.55 7.21
N ASN A 386 -7.31 29.90 6.06
CA ASN A 386 -7.53 30.48 4.72
C ASN A 386 -8.92 30.20 4.18
#